data_94dc31012a0e4b215585f1fd1d7fd4a4
#
_entry.id   94dc31012a0e4b215585f1fd1d7fd4a4
#
_cell.length_a   1.000
_cell.length_b   1.000
_cell.length_c   1.000
_cell.angle_alpha   90.00
_cell.angle_beta   90.00
_cell.angle_gamma   90.00
#
_symmetry.space_group_name_H-M   'P 1'
#
loop_
_entity.id
_entity.type
_entity.pdbx_description
1 polymer ?
#
loop_
_entity_poly.entity_id
_entity_poly.type
_entity_poly.pdbx_seq_one_letter_code
_entity_poly.pdbx_strand_id
1 'polypeptide(L)'
;MINEERLLNTFLDLVRIDSPSGEEATIAGELQKRLLDLGLSVEMDPMKNILAKLPGDGAPVLLAAHMDTVAPGRGIEPVVKEGIVYSDGTTILGADDKSGIAVILELLQAILGHGLPHPPLEVVITVQEETGLAGAKGLDMARLQAKLGVSFDGGDAPGTIVVSAPSHNTVTAVIHGKAAHSGGEPEQGINAVVIAAHALVDMPIGRIDAETTANIGLIRGGTARNIVPDRVELMGEARSRNPSKLENQTVRMVQALEDAAASFGGRVDVDVVRAYDGYTLTEADPVVSMLMSSCRSVGVEPVLLPSGGGSDANIYNALGVQVANLSTGMRKPHTREEHIAVADMVTCTEIGVAFVCGLAP
;
A
#
# COMPACT_ATOMS: atom_id res chain seq x y z
N MET A 1 -15.18 12.93 23.05
CA MET A 1 -13.72 13.03 22.90
C MET A 1 -13.37 13.29 21.44
N ILE A 2 -13.73 12.42 20.52
CA ILE A 2 -13.56 12.62 19.07
C ILE A 2 -14.58 13.64 18.56
N ASN A 3 -14.13 14.59 17.74
CA ASN A 3 -15.02 15.57 17.11
C ASN A 3 -15.31 15.10 15.66
N GLU A 4 -16.47 14.47 15.47
CA GLU A 4 -16.90 13.92 14.19
C GLU A 4 -16.94 14.97 13.07
N GLU A 5 -17.42 16.18 13.33
CA GLU A 5 -17.49 17.26 12.35
C GLU A 5 -16.08 17.70 11.89
N ARG A 6 -15.15 17.82 12.84
CA ARG A 6 -13.75 18.17 12.55
C ARG A 6 -13.06 17.07 11.77
N LEU A 7 -13.23 15.80 12.17
CA LEU A 7 -12.69 14.63 11.45
C LEU A 7 -13.20 14.60 10.02
N LEU A 8 -14.51 14.72 9.82
CA LEU A 8 -15.12 14.77 8.50
C LEU A 8 -14.56 15.93 7.65
N ASN A 9 -14.54 17.15 8.21
CA ASN A 9 -14.02 18.30 7.46
C ASN A 9 -12.54 18.15 7.11
N THR A 10 -11.72 17.62 8.03
CA THR A 10 -10.31 17.30 7.76
C THR A 10 -10.19 16.32 6.61
N PHE A 11 -10.96 15.23 6.61
CA PHE A 11 -10.95 14.24 5.54
C PHE A 11 -11.40 14.87 4.21
N LEU A 12 -12.50 15.62 4.18
CA LEU A 12 -13.00 16.29 2.98
C LEU A 12 -12.00 17.31 2.38
N ASP A 13 -11.27 18.02 3.24
CA ASP A 13 -10.21 18.92 2.80
C ASP A 13 -9.06 18.16 2.15
N LEU A 14 -8.61 17.08 2.79
CA LEU A 14 -7.47 16.29 2.31
C LEU A 14 -7.77 15.61 0.96
N VAL A 15 -8.96 15.03 0.78
CA VAL A 15 -9.29 14.35 -0.49
C VAL A 15 -9.38 15.30 -1.68
N ARG A 16 -9.70 16.59 -1.45
CA ARG A 16 -9.70 17.63 -2.49
C ARG A 16 -8.31 18.08 -2.94
N ILE A 17 -7.28 17.74 -2.18
CA ILE A 17 -5.90 18.06 -2.59
C ILE A 17 -5.41 16.92 -3.48
N ASP A 18 -5.14 17.21 -4.73
CA ASP A 18 -4.55 16.25 -5.68
C ASP A 18 -3.18 15.77 -5.18
N SER A 19 -3.00 14.46 -5.12
CA SER A 19 -1.76 13.84 -4.68
C SER A 19 -1.48 12.50 -5.38
N PRO A 20 -1.52 12.43 -6.72
CA PRO A 20 -1.12 11.19 -7.37
C PRO A 20 0.35 10.89 -7.05
N SER A 21 0.69 9.59 -6.98
CA SER A 21 2.05 9.13 -6.64
C SER A 21 3.12 9.86 -7.45
N GLY A 22 4.09 10.46 -6.76
CA GLY A 22 5.17 11.30 -7.32
C GLY A 22 4.83 12.79 -7.43
N GLU A 23 3.60 13.21 -7.07
CA GLU A 23 3.17 14.62 -7.16
C GLU A 23 2.58 15.14 -5.83
N GLU A 24 3.04 14.63 -4.70
CA GLU A 24 2.48 14.87 -3.36
C GLU A 24 2.88 16.23 -2.74
N ALA A 25 3.63 17.07 -3.42
CA ALA A 25 4.22 18.28 -2.83
C ALA A 25 3.19 19.22 -2.19
N THR A 26 1.98 19.34 -2.76
CA THR A 26 0.93 20.22 -2.24
C THR A 26 0.34 19.69 -0.94
N ILE A 27 -0.01 18.40 -0.90
CA ILE A 27 -0.55 17.77 0.32
C ILE A 27 0.52 17.69 1.42
N ALA A 28 1.77 17.42 1.06
CA ALA A 28 2.88 17.41 2.03
C ALA A 28 3.05 18.77 2.72
N GLY A 29 2.94 19.88 1.98
CA GLY A 29 2.99 21.22 2.55
C GLY A 29 1.80 21.52 3.48
N GLU A 30 0.59 21.08 3.14
CA GLU A 30 -0.59 21.24 4.00
C GLU A 30 -0.47 20.39 5.27
N LEU A 31 -0.02 19.13 5.15
CA LEU A 31 0.16 18.25 6.30
C LEU A 31 1.27 18.74 7.24
N GLN A 32 2.39 19.22 6.69
CA GLN A 32 3.44 19.84 7.48
C GLN A 32 2.90 21.01 8.31
N LYS A 33 2.11 21.89 7.70
CA LYS A 33 1.49 23.01 8.39
C LYS A 33 0.56 22.53 9.50
N ARG A 34 -0.37 21.61 9.24
CA ARG A 34 -1.32 21.09 10.24
C ARG A 34 -0.61 20.46 11.43
N LEU A 35 0.45 19.70 11.21
CA LEU A 35 1.23 19.06 12.27
C LEU A 35 2.03 20.09 13.10
N LEU A 36 2.59 21.12 12.46
CA LEU A 36 3.22 22.26 13.15
C LEU A 36 2.24 23.04 13.99
N ASP A 37 1.02 23.31 13.48
CA ASP A 37 -0.04 24.01 14.19
C ASP A 37 -0.52 23.23 15.44
N LEU A 38 -0.37 21.89 15.43
CA LEU A 38 -0.59 21.01 16.59
C LEU A 38 0.59 21.00 17.58
N GLY A 39 1.68 21.68 17.26
CA GLY A 39 2.86 21.78 18.14
C GLY A 39 3.87 20.64 18.02
N LEU A 40 3.76 19.79 16.99
CA LEU A 40 4.76 18.78 16.73
C LEU A 40 6.02 19.39 16.10
N SER A 41 7.17 18.77 16.32
CA SER A 41 8.34 19.03 15.50
C SER A 41 8.17 18.24 14.19
N VAL A 42 8.36 18.92 13.04
CA VAL A 42 8.11 18.31 11.72
C VAL A 42 9.31 18.46 10.82
N GLU A 43 9.70 17.37 10.19
CA GLU A 43 10.76 17.31 9.19
C GLU A 43 10.24 16.63 7.93
N MET A 44 10.77 17.03 6.77
CA MET A 44 10.65 16.27 5.52
C MET A 44 11.98 15.62 5.19
N ASP A 45 11.94 14.36 4.78
CA ASP A 45 13.13 13.67 4.27
C ASP A 45 13.39 13.99 2.78
N PRO A 46 14.48 13.49 2.17
CA PRO A 46 14.75 13.69 0.76
C PRO A 46 13.69 13.13 -0.19
N MET A 47 12.95 12.09 0.22
CA MET A 47 11.83 11.52 -0.53
C MET A 47 10.56 12.36 -0.43
N LYS A 48 10.50 13.31 0.52
CA LYS A 48 9.33 14.12 0.90
C LYS A 48 8.36 13.42 1.84
N ASN A 49 8.77 12.29 2.45
CA ASN A 49 8.03 11.76 3.59
C ASN A 49 8.01 12.79 4.72
N ILE A 50 6.91 12.87 5.44
CA ILE A 50 6.80 13.69 6.65
C ILE A 50 7.15 12.83 7.86
N LEU A 51 8.06 13.34 8.69
CA LEU A 51 8.38 12.79 9.99
C LEU A 51 8.03 13.84 11.03
N ALA A 52 7.05 13.56 11.90
CA ALA A 52 6.67 14.47 12.95
C ALA A 52 6.77 13.79 14.32
N LYS A 53 7.15 14.57 15.35
CA LYS A 53 7.33 14.05 16.71
C LYS A 53 6.58 14.89 17.72
N LEU A 54 5.83 14.21 18.58
CA LEU A 54 5.19 14.78 19.75
C LEU A 54 5.88 14.21 21.00
N PRO A 55 6.47 15.04 21.88
CA PRO A 55 7.05 14.58 23.14
C PRO A 55 6.00 13.93 24.05
N GLY A 56 6.40 12.97 24.85
CA GLY A 56 5.54 12.27 25.82
C GLY A 56 6.40 11.44 26.78
N ASP A 57 5.76 10.62 27.60
CA ASP A 57 6.44 9.80 28.61
C ASP A 57 6.46 8.31 28.21
N GLY A 58 7.62 7.67 28.30
CA GLY A 58 7.75 6.23 28.01
C GLY A 58 8.46 5.93 26.69
N ALA A 59 8.15 4.78 26.09
CA ALA A 59 8.75 4.34 24.83
C ALA A 59 8.01 4.93 23.62
N PRO A 60 8.71 5.42 22.60
CA PRO A 60 8.09 6.00 21.42
C PRO A 60 7.21 5.00 20.65
N VAL A 61 6.12 5.50 20.06
CA VAL A 61 5.15 4.74 19.27
C VAL A 61 5.01 5.38 17.89
N LEU A 62 5.03 4.55 16.84
CA LEU A 62 4.82 4.97 15.46
C LEU A 62 3.35 5.02 15.10
N LEU A 63 2.91 6.12 14.47
CA LEU A 63 1.63 6.25 13.77
C LEU A 63 1.94 6.50 12.28
N ALA A 64 1.43 5.66 11.39
CA ALA A 64 1.78 5.73 9.98
C ALA A 64 0.54 5.76 9.07
N ALA A 65 0.67 6.45 7.94
CA ALA A 65 -0.27 6.51 6.83
C ALA A 65 0.48 6.93 5.56
N HIS A 66 -0.13 6.85 4.38
CA HIS A 66 0.45 7.41 3.16
C HIS A 66 -0.41 8.55 2.58
N MET A 67 0.23 9.45 1.80
CA MET A 67 -0.45 10.64 1.30
C MET A 67 -0.74 10.61 -0.19
N ASP A 68 -0.17 9.67 -0.92
CA ASP A 68 -0.40 9.52 -2.36
C ASP A 68 -1.68 8.74 -2.66
N THR A 69 -2.14 8.85 -3.89
CA THR A 69 -3.34 8.16 -4.38
C THR A 69 -3.11 7.62 -5.78
N VAL A 70 -3.83 6.53 -6.11
CA VAL A 70 -3.86 5.97 -7.48
C VAL A 70 -4.66 6.84 -8.45
N ALA A 71 -4.52 6.57 -9.75
CA ALA A 71 -5.37 7.18 -10.79
C ALA A 71 -6.70 6.40 -10.96
N PRO A 72 -7.81 7.11 -11.29
CA PRO A 72 -7.98 8.55 -11.49
C PRO A 72 -8.24 9.28 -10.15
N GLY A 73 -7.28 10.04 -9.65
CA GLY A 73 -7.29 10.70 -8.34
C GLY A 73 -7.05 12.22 -8.41
N ARG A 74 -7.50 12.88 -9.49
CA ARG A 74 -7.40 14.35 -9.63
C ARG A 74 -8.77 14.99 -9.71
N GLY A 75 -8.90 16.15 -9.06
CA GLY A 75 -10.16 16.89 -9.02
C GLY A 75 -11.26 16.12 -8.29
N ILE A 76 -10.91 15.47 -7.18
CA ILE A 76 -11.85 14.66 -6.40
C ILE A 76 -12.92 15.57 -5.78
N GLU A 77 -14.18 15.27 -6.09
CA GLU A 77 -15.37 15.94 -5.52
C GLU A 77 -16.10 14.95 -4.59
N PRO A 78 -15.82 15.00 -3.28
CA PRO A 78 -16.46 14.10 -2.32
C PRO A 78 -17.94 14.45 -2.12
N VAL A 79 -18.80 13.42 -2.05
CA VAL A 79 -20.24 13.56 -1.86
C VAL A 79 -20.66 12.86 -0.58
N VAL A 80 -21.17 13.63 0.40
CA VAL A 80 -21.64 13.09 1.68
C VAL A 80 -23.14 12.75 1.58
N LYS A 81 -23.50 11.50 1.84
CA LYS A 81 -24.90 11.02 1.87
C LYS A 81 -25.09 10.07 3.04
N GLU A 82 -26.04 10.37 3.91
CA GLU A 82 -26.43 9.50 5.04
C GLU A 82 -25.24 9.04 5.90
N GLY A 83 -24.28 9.94 6.18
CA GLY A 83 -23.10 9.65 6.98
C GLY A 83 -22.00 8.85 6.26
N ILE A 84 -22.13 8.64 4.94
CA ILE A 84 -21.12 8.00 4.11
C ILE A 84 -20.57 9.01 3.11
N VAL A 85 -19.25 9.03 2.93
CA VAL A 85 -18.57 9.84 1.92
C VAL A 85 -18.26 8.97 0.71
N TYR A 86 -18.69 9.42 -0.46
CA TYR A 86 -18.48 8.77 -1.76
C TYR A 86 -17.66 9.67 -2.68
N SER A 87 -17.02 9.09 -3.67
CA SER A 87 -16.66 9.79 -4.89
C SER A 87 -17.92 10.23 -5.65
N ASP A 88 -17.81 11.23 -6.51
CA ASP A 88 -18.89 11.60 -7.47
C ASP A 88 -19.05 10.56 -8.60
N GLY A 89 -18.18 9.55 -8.67
CA GLY A 89 -18.14 8.49 -9.68
C GLY A 89 -17.26 8.80 -10.90
N THR A 90 -16.63 9.96 -10.96
CA THR A 90 -15.67 10.30 -12.02
C THR A 90 -14.23 9.93 -11.66
N THR A 91 -13.90 9.99 -10.36
CA THR A 91 -12.60 9.64 -9.78
C THR A 91 -12.75 8.58 -8.69
N ILE A 92 -11.62 8.14 -8.11
CA ILE A 92 -11.59 7.52 -6.78
C ILE A 92 -12.00 8.55 -5.73
N LEU A 93 -12.25 8.12 -4.48
CA LEU A 93 -12.45 9.04 -3.36
C LEU A 93 -11.11 9.48 -2.72
N GLY A 94 -10.11 8.59 -2.75
CA GLY A 94 -8.83 8.78 -2.06
C GLY A 94 -8.97 8.61 -0.54
N ALA A 95 -9.91 7.78 -0.09
CA ALA A 95 -9.99 7.34 1.30
C ALA A 95 -8.75 6.52 1.66
N ASP A 96 -8.22 5.80 0.71
CA ASP A 96 -6.91 5.18 0.70
C ASP A 96 -5.84 6.22 0.30
N ASP A 97 -4.98 6.78 1.21
CA ASP A 97 -5.06 6.55 2.65
C ASP A 97 -5.25 7.90 3.39
N LYS A 98 -5.96 8.85 2.76
CA LYS A 98 -6.28 10.14 3.43
C LYS A 98 -7.22 9.96 4.62
N SER A 99 -7.92 8.82 4.72
CA SER A 99 -8.69 8.47 5.90
C SER A 99 -7.79 8.18 7.10
N GLY A 100 -6.70 7.45 6.91
CA GLY A 100 -5.69 7.22 7.94
C GLY A 100 -5.01 8.50 8.39
N ILE A 101 -4.69 9.40 7.46
CA ILE A 101 -4.16 10.72 7.82
C ILE A 101 -5.16 11.52 8.66
N ALA A 102 -6.44 11.55 8.27
CA ALA A 102 -7.48 12.26 9.02
C ALA A 102 -7.67 11.67 10.42
N VAL A 103 -7.63 10.33 10.55
CA VAL A 103 -7.65 9.62 11.84
C VAL A 103 -6.46 10.03 12.71
N ILE A 104 -5.24 10.05 12.18
CA ILE A 104 -4.03 10.47 12.93
C ILE A 104 -4.16 11.93 13.40
N LEU A 105 -4.59 12.85 12.54
CA LEU A 105 -4.75 14.26 12.90
C LEU A 105 -5.81 14.46 14.00
N GLU A 106 -6.96 13.78 13.90
CA GLU A 106 -8.00 13.84 14.92
C GLU A 106 -7.57 13.20 16.24
N LEU A 107 -6.84 12.06 16.19
CA LEU A 107 -6.24 11.41 17.36
C LEU A 107 -5.30 12.37 18.11
N LEU A 108 -4.40 13.04 17.39
CA LEU A 108 -3.50 14.05 17.98
C LEU A 108 -4.26 15.20 18.61
N GLN A 109 -5.29 15.72 17.93
CA GLN A 109 -6.13 16.79 18.47
C GLN A 109 -6.91 16.36 19.71
N ALA A 110 -7.41 15.12 19.75
CA ALA A 110 -8.11 14.57 20.90
C ALA A 110 -7.17 14.45 22.11
N ILE A 111 -5.98 13.89 21.91
CA ILE A 111 -4.97 13.75 22.98
C ILE A 111 -4.56 15.12 23.53
N LEU A 112 -4.17 16.05 22.68
CA LEU A 112 -3.71 17.39 23.08
C LEU A 112 -4.85 18.20 23.70
N GLY A 113 -6.03 18.19 23.08
CA GLY A 113 -7.18 18.98 23.54
C GLY A 113 -7.74 18.56 24.89
N HIS A 114 -7.59 17.28 25.25
CA HIS A 114 -8.04 16.73 26.54
C HIS A 114 -6.91 16.48 27.53
N GLY A 115 -5.65 16.73 27.15
CA GLY A 115 -4.49 16.51 28.02
C GLY A 115 -4.36 15.03 28.43
N LEU A 116 -4.61 14.11 27.51
CA LEU A 116 -4.54 12.68 27.79
C LEU A 116 -3.08 12.24 27.94
N PRO A 117 -2.78 11.29 28.84
CA PRO A 117 -1.43 10.74 28.95
C PRO A 117 -1.09 9.94 27.67
N HIS A 118 0.13 10.12 27.18
CA HIS A 118 0.59 9.42 25.98
C HIS A 118 2.12 9.25 25.97
N PRO A 119 2.64 8.22 25.31
CA PRO A 119 4.07 8.09 25.05
C PRO A 119 4.54 9.12 24.03
N PRO A 120 5.84 9.26 23.80
CA PRO A 120 6.32 10.01 22.65
C PRO A 120 5.71 9.41 21.37
N LEU A 121 5.18 10.26 20.48
CA LEU A 121 4.60 9.81 19.21
C LEU A 121 5.53 10.21 18.06
N GLU A 122 5.79 9.25 17.19
CA GLU A 122 6.46 9.45 15.92
C GLU A 122 5.44 9.22 14.80
N VAL A 123 5.11 10.28 14.08
CA VAL A 123 4.15 10.23 12.96
C VAL A 123 4.95 10.19 11.67
N VAL A 124 4.71 9.20 10.83
CA VAL A 124 5.28 9.09 9.49
C VAL A 124 4.16 9.07 8.47
N ILE A 125 4.18 10.04 7.54
CA ILE A 125 3.26 10.07 6.42
C ILE A 125 4.11 9.98 5.15
N THR A 126 3.99 8.87 4.44
CA THR A 126 4.84 8.53 3.30
C THR A 126 4.28 9.05 1.99
N VAL A 127 5.15 9.13 0.99
CA VAL A 127 4.84 9.35 -0.42
C VAL A 127 4.98 8.05 -1.19
N GLN A 128 4.35 7.94 -2.37
CA GLN A 128 4.57 6.86 -3.34
C GLN A 128 4.45 5.44 -2.74
N GLU A 129 3.51 5.24 -1.82
CA GLU A 129 3.16 3.91 -1.31
C GLU A 129 2.65 3.04 -2.46
N GLU A 130 1.71 3.57 -3.24
CA GLU A 130 0.98 2.96 -4.33
C GLU A 130 1.87 2.57 -5.54
N THR A 131 3.06 3.08 -5.58
CA THR A 131 4.08 2.77 -6.59
C THR A 131 5.21 1.90 -6.03
N GLY A 132 4.84 0.99 -5.14
CA GLY A 132 5.72 -0.06 -4.62
C GLY A 132 6.46 0.31 -3.35
N LEU A 133 5.82 1.06 -2.45
CA LEU A 133 6.33 1.42 -1.12
C LEU A 133 7.60 2.28 -1.19
N ALA A 134 7.70 3.14 -2.23
CA ALA A 134 8.96 3.85 -2.51
C ALA A 134 9.33 4.82 -1.39
N GLY A 135 8.34 5.52 -0.81
CA GLY A 135 8.54 6.42 0.31
C GLY A 135 9.10 5.72 1.53
N ALA A 136 8.46 4.64 1.98
CA ALA A 136 8.91 3.86 3.14
C ALA A 136 10.27 3.22 2.93
N LYS A 137 10.57 2.74 1.72
CA LYS A 137 11.90 2.21 1.36
C LYS A 137 13.01 3.27 1.43
N GLY A 138 12.68 4.50 1.09
CA GLY A 138 13.62 5.62 1.15
C GLY A 138 13.78 6.23 2.53
N LEU A 139 12.97 5.83 3.50
CA LEU A 139 12.99 6.37 4.85
C LEU A 139 14.26 5.94 5.60
N ASP A 140 14.99 6.91 6.16
CA ASP A 140 16.08 6.62 7.08
C ASP A 140 15.53 6.21 8.45
N MET A 141 15.48 4.91 8.70
CA MET A 141 14.95 4.31 9.94
C MET A 141 15.75 4.72 11.20
N ALA A 142 16.98 5.21 11.06
CA ALA A 142 17.76 5.74 12.20
C ALA A 142 17.12 7.01 12.80
N ARG A 143 16.22 7.65 12.07
CA ARG A 143 15.43 8.82 12.54
C ARG A 143 14.28 8.44 13.45
N LEU A 144 13.87 7.16 13.45
CA LEU A 144 12.80 6.60 14.28
C LEU A 144 13.37 5.88 15.48
N GLN A 145 12.77 6.09 16.64
CA GLN A 145 13.09 5.40 17.89
C GLN A 145 12.04 4.36 18.26
N ALA A 146 10.83 4.50 17.71
CA ALA A 146 9.73 3.58 17.92
C ALA A 146 10.12 2.14 17.54
N LYS A 147 9.67 1.17 18.31
CA LYS A 147 9.85 -0.27 18.08
C LYS A 147 8.55 -0.99 17.78
N LEU A 148 7.43 -0.28 17.97
CA LEU A 148 6.10 -0.73 17.59
C LEU A 148 5.26 0.47 17.13
N GLY A 149 4.20 0.19 16.39
CA GLY A 149 3.30 1.22 15.91
C GLY A 149 2.11 0.66 15.16
N VAL A 150 1.27 1.54 14.68
CA VAL A 150 0.10 1.23 13.88
C VAL A 150 0.13 2.04 12.58
N SER A 151 -0.17 1.37 11.47
CA SER A 151 -0.50 2.02 10.20
C SER A 151 -2.03 2.03 10.04
N PHE A 152 -2.60 3.15 9.62
CA PHE A 152 -4.04 3.31 9.47
C PHE A 152 -4.48 3.13 8.02
N ASP A 153 -4.02 2.06 7.39
CA ASP A 153 -4.10 1.79 5.95
C ASP A 153 -4.80 0.45 5.65
N GLY A 154 -5.91 0.19 6.34
CA GLY A 154 -6.69 -1.02 6.14
C GLY A 154 -8.07 -0.76 5.54
N GLY A 155 -8.49 -1.58 4.59
CA GLY A 155 -9.73 -1.45 3.81
C GLY A 155 -10.96 -2.15 4.39
N ASP A 156 -10.91 -2.71 5.60
CA ASP A 156 -12.03 -3.43 6.22
C ASP A 156 -12.72 -2.60 7.31
N ALA A 157 -13.68 -3.20 8.03
CA ALA A 157 -14.35 -2.54 9.15
C ALA A 157 -13.35 -2.16 10.25
N PRO A 158 -13.56 -1.05 10.99
CA PRO A 158 -12.76 -0.70 12.15
C PRO A 158 -12.69 -1.86 13.15
N GLY A 159 -11.50 -2.09 13.73
CA GLY A 159 -11.23 -3.27 14.56
C GLY A 159 -10.67 -4.46 13.77
N THR A 160 -10.66 -4.41 12.45
CA THR A 160 -9.86 -5.35 11.64
C THR A 160 -8.40 -4.96 11.69
N ILE A 161 -7.56 -5.91 12.10
CA ILE A 161 -6.11 -5.76 12.23
C ILE A 161 -5.45 -6.69 11.22
N VAL A 162 -4.69 -6.14 10.27
CA VAL A 162 -3.93 -6.93 9.30
C VAL A 162 -2.64 -7.40 9.97
N VAL A 163 -2.54 -8.71 10.17
CA VAL A 163 -1.42 -9.35 10.88
C VAL A 163 -0.44 -10.07 9.97
N SER A 164 -0.73 -10.15 8.67
CA SER A 164 0.17 -10.81 7.71
C SER A 164 -0.01 -10.21 6.33
N ALA A 165 1.10 -9.91 5.66
CA ALA A 165 1.14 -9.43 4.29
C ALA A 165 2.17 -10.20 3.46
N PRO A 166 1.99 -10.31 2.12
CA PRO A 166 2.87 -11.12 1.29
C PRO A 166 4.22 -10.45 1.03
N SER A 167 5.22 -11.27 0.73
CA SER A 167 6.38 -10.84 -0.06
C SER A 167 5.99 -10.69 -1.53
N HIS A 168 6.70 -9.83 -2.26
CA HIS A 168 6.42 -9.51 -3.65
C HIS A 168 7.69 -9.61 -4.50
N ASN A 169 7.65 -10.38 -5.58
CA ASN A 169 8.64 -10.36 -6.65
C ASN A 169 8.05 -9.73 -7.90
N THR A 170 8.75 -8.74 -8.47
CA THR A 170 8.50 -8.23 -9.82
C THR A 170 9.26 -9.09 -10.83
N VAL A 171 8.60 -9.48 -11.91
CA VAL A 171 9.20 -10.25 -13.01
C VAL A 171 9.11 -9.41 -14.28
N THR A 172 10.24 -9.01 -14.83
CA THR A 172 10.33 -8.30 -16.11
C THR A 172 11.01 -9.21 -17.13
N ALA A 173 10.43 -9.33 -18.33
CA ALA A 173 11.01 -10.17 -19.37
C ALA A 173 11.04 -9.44 -20.72
N VAL A 174 12.11 -9.66 -21.48
CA VAL A 174 12.24 -9.23 -22.86
C VAL A 174 12.45 -10.45 -23.75
N ILE A 175 11.45 -10.77 -24.54
CA ILE A 175 11.50 -11.86 -25.51
C ILE A 175 12.07 -11.32 -26.81
N HIS A 176 13.07 -11.99 -27.33
CA HIS A 176 13.74 -11.70 -28.58
C HIS A 176 13.45 -12.79 -29.62
N GLY A 177 12.90 -12.36 -30.74
CA GLY A 177 12.71 -13.14 -31.93
C GLY A 177 13.60 -12.66 -33.07
N LYS A 178 13.07 -12.72 -34.30
CA LYS A 178 13.74 -12.25 -35.50
C LYS A 178 12.72 -11.67 -36.48
N ALA A 179 12.95 -10.43 -36.91
CA ALA A 179 12.08 -9.77 -37.89
C ALA A 179 12.20 -10.42 -39.28
N ALA A 180 11.09 -10.46 -39.99
CA ALA A 180 10.99 -10.86 -41.38
C ALA A 180 9.76 -10.20 -42.04
N HIS A 181 9.69 -10.20 -43.35
CA HIS A 181 8.51 -9.75 -44.09
C HIS A 181 7.39 -10.79 -43.94
N SER A 182 6.26 -10.40 -43.28
CA SER A 182 5.21 -11.36 -42.91
C SER A 182 4.47 -12.03 -44.07
N GLY A 183 4.51 -11.45 -45.26
CA GLY A 183 3.88 -12.00 -46.47
C GLY A 183 4.87 -12.54 -47.49
N GLY A 184 6.17 -12.21 -47.40
CA GLY A 184 7.18 -12.65 -48.37
C GLY A 184 7.98 -13.85 -47.87
N GLU A 185 8.55 -13.78 -46.67
CA GLU A 185 9.45 -14.79 -46.13
C GLU A 185 9.22 -14.96 -44.60
N PRO A 186 7.96 -15.24 -44.15
CA PRO A 186 7.66 -15.34 -42.72
C PRO A 186 8.46 -16.43 -42.02
N GLU A 187 8.85 -17.48 -42.71
CA GLU A 187 9.65 -18.60 -42.22
C GLU A 187 11.09 -18.23 -41.84
N GLN A 188 11.59 -17.09 -42.30
CA GLN A 188 12.91 -16.56 -41.89
C GLN A 188 12.83 -15.79 -40.57
N GLY A 189 11.61 -15.47 -40.10
CA GLY A 189 11.37 -14.79 -38.86
C GLY A 189 11.19 -15.73 -37.67
N ILE A 190 11.34 -15.18 -36.47
CA ILE A 190 10.96 -15.77 -35.17
C ILE A 190 10.02 -14.78 -34.49
N ASN A 191 8.76 -15.20 -34.33
CA ASN A 191 7.72 -14.32 -33.87
C ASN A 191 7.70 -14.24 -32.33
N ALA A 192 8.22 -13.14 -31.77
CA ALA A 192 8.26 -12.93 -30.32
C ALA A 192 6.85 -12.84 -29.67
N VAL A 193 5.81 -12.42 -30.41
CA VAL A 193 4.42 -12.41 -29.90
C VAL A 193 3.88 -13.83 -29.76
N VAL A 194 4.22 -14.73 -30.66
CA VAL A 194 3.85 -16.16 -30.55
C VAL A 194 4.54 -16.80 -29.35
N ILE A 195 5.83 -16.51 -29.14
CA ILE A 195 6.57 -16.97 -27.95
C ILE A 195 5.89 -16.48 -26.68
N ALA A 196 5.58 -15.17 -26.58
CA ALA A 196 4.89 -14.60 -25.44
C ALA A 196 3.53 -15.28 -25.19
N ALA A 197 2.74 -15.50 -26.23
CA ALA A 197 1.43 -16.15 -26.11
C ALA A 197 1.54 -17.57 -25.54
N HIS A 198 2.52 -18.37 -26.01
CA HIS A 198 2.76 -19.72 -25.48
C HIS A 198 3.24 -19.66 -24.02
N ALA A 199 4.18 -18.78 -23.69
CA ALA A 199 4.62 -18.61 -22.31
C ALA A 199 3.45 -18.29 -21.37
N LEU A 200 2.53 -17.39 -21.78
CA LEU A 200 1.39 -16.99 -20.96
C LEU A 200 0.32 -18.10 -20.82
N VAL A 201 0.17 -18.98 -21.81
CA VAL A 201 -0.75 -20.13 -21.72
C VAL A 201 -0.25 -21.16 -20.72
N ASP A 202 1.06 -21.39 -20.69
CA ASP A 202 1.68 -22.38 -19.81
C ASP A 202 2.05 -21.83 -18.43
N MET A 203 2.09 -20.50 -18.29
CA MET A 203 2.41 -19.82 -17.04
C MET A 203 1.24 -19.88 -16.05
N PRO A 204 1.45 -20.39 -14.82
CA PRO A 204 0.41 -20.33 -13.80
C PRO A 204 0.26 -18.89 -13.29
N ILE A 205 -0.84 -18.25 -13.63
CA ILE A 205 -1.22 -16.88 -13.22
C ILE A 205 -2.61 -16.84 -12.57
N GLY A 206 -2.94 -15.71 -11.94
CA GLY A 206 -4.16 -15.54 -11.16
C GLY A 206 -3.96 -16.00 -9.71
N ARG A 207 -4.98 -16.57 -9.10
CA ARG A 207 -4.91 -17.13 -7.74
C ARG A 207 -4.36 -18.55 -7.80
N ILE A 208 -3.14 -18.73 -7.33
CA ILE A 208 -2.45 -20.02 -7.32
C ILE A 208 -2.93 -20.89 -6.15
N ASP A 209 -3.03 -20.29 -4.97
CA ASP A 209 -3.59 -20.92 -3.75
C ASP A 209 -4.11 -19.85 -2.78
N ALA A 210 -4.46 -20.22 -1.55
CA ALA A 210 -5.04 -19.32 -0.55
C ALA A 210 -4.14 -18.14 -0.14
N GLU A 211 -2.82 -18.23 -0.40
CA GLU A 211 -1.84 -17.22 0.02
C GLU A 211 -0.91 -16.76 -1.11
N THR A 212 -1.05 -17.32 -2.33
CA THR A 212 -0.16 -17.05 -3.47
C THR A 212 -0.96 -16.56 -4.67
N THR A 213 -0.50 -15.48 -5.27
CA THR A 213 -1.02 -14.92 -6.52
C THR A 213 0.10 -14.61 -7.48
N ALA A 214 -0.18 -14.61 -8.79
CA ALA A 214 0.74 -14.15 -9.83
C ALA A 214 -0.05 -13.45 -10.94
N ASN A 215 0.57 -12.50 -11.61
CA ASN A 215 -0.06 -11.75 -12.70
C ASN A 215 0.99 -11.31 -13.73
N ILE A 216 0.57 -11.17 -14.98
CA ILE A 216 1.26 -10.38 -16.00
C ILE A 216 0.36 -9.19 -16.32
N GLY A 217 0.75 -8.02 -15.82
CA GLY A 217 -0.03 -6.80 -15.92
C GLY A 217 0.24 -5.99 -17.19
N LEU A 218 1.42 -6.14 -17.81
CA LEU A 218 1.80 -5.41 -19.00
C LEU A 218 2.40 -6.34 -20.05
N ILE A 219 2.00 -6.11 -21.31
CA ILE A 219 2.60 -6.70 -22.50
C ILE A 219 2.72 -5.66 -23.60
N ARG A 220 3.88 -5.55 -24.20
CA ARG A 220 4.15 -4.61 -25.30
C ARG A 220 5.00 -5.29 -26.36
N GLY A 221 4.60 -5.22 -27.63
CA GLY A 221 5.38 -5.84 -28.70
C GLY A 221 4.87 -5.56 -30.11
N GLY A 222 5.74 -5.82 -31.09
CA GLY A 222 5.48 -5.54 -32.48
C GLY A 222 5.65 -4.08 -32.87
N THR A 223 5.96 -3.82 -34.15
CA THR A 223 6.19 -2.48 -34.72
C THR A 223 5.25 -2.17 -35.87
N ALA A 224 4.87 -3.17 -36.68
CA ALA A 224 3.97 -3.02 -37.80
C ALA A 224 3.29 -4.36 -38.15
N ARG A 225 2.07 -4.28 -38.74
CA ARG A 225 1.25 -5.47 -39.09
C ARG A 225 1.90 -6.39 -40.13
N ASN A 226 2.80 -5.91 -40.94
CA ASN A 226 3.46 -6.64 -42.02
C ASN A 226 4.91 -7.02 -41.70
N ILE A 227 5.32 -6.96 -40.45
CA ILE A 227 6.62 -7.41 -39.95
C ILE A 227 6.38 -8.49 -38.91
N VAL A 228 7.11 -9.61 -38.98
CA VAL A 228 7.17 -10.60 -37.91
C VAL A 228 7.77 -9.94 -36.68
N PRO A 229 7.06 -9.84 -35.53
CA PRO A 229 7.57 -9.17 -34.35
C PRO A 229 8.81 -9.85 -33.79
N ASP A 230 9.87 -9.08 -33.61
CA ASP A 230 11.16 -9.56 -33.11
C ASP A 230 11.39 -9.23 -31.62
N ARG A 231 10.46 -8.50 -30.99
CA ARG A 231 10.57 -8.11 -29.59
C ARG A 231 9.23 -7.99 -28.91
N VAL A 232 9.14 -8.56 -27.68
CA VAL A 232 8.03 -8.38 -26.76
C VAL A 232 8.60 -8.13 -25.36
N GLU A 233 8.02 -7.15 -24.66
CA GLU A 233 8.26 -6.86 -23.24
C GLU A 233 7.06 -7.31 -22.42
N LEU A 234 7.34 -7.96 -21.30
CA LEU A 234 6.37 -8.40 -20.31
C LEU A 234 6.77 -7.84 -18.95
N MET A 235 5.78 -7.41 -18.16
CA MET A 235 5.97 -7.08 -16.76
C MET A 235 4.88 -7.75 -15.94
N GLY A 236 5.29 -8.45 -14.91
CA GLY A 236 4.41 -9.18 -14.02
C GLY A 236 4.92 -9.21 -12.59
N GLU A 237 4.16 -9.92 -11.76
CA GLU A 237 4.45 -10.05 -10.34
C GLU A 237 4.05 -11.43 -9.82
N ALA A 238 4.68 -11.84 -8.74
CA ALA A 238 4.24 -12.91 -7.88
C ALA A 238 4.21 -12.43 -6.43
N ARG A 239 3.18 -12.81 -5.69
CA ARG A 239 3.02 -12.49 -4.26
C ARG A 239 2.70 -13.74 -3.47
N SER A 240 3.29 -13.90 -2.29
CA SER A 240 2.91 -14.97 -1.36
C SER A 240 3.27 -14.60 0.07
N ARG A 241 2.41 -15.01 1.02
CA ARG A 241 2.73 -14.94 2.46
C ARG A 241 3.70 -16.05 2.89
N ASN A 242 3.95 -17.02 2.02
CA ASN A 242 4.92 -18.09 2.22
C ASN A 242 6.14 -17.88 1.30
N PRO A 243 7.34 -17.62 1.84
CA PRO A 243 8.53 -17.35 1.03
C PRO A 243 8.89 -18.47 0.05
N SER A 244 8.75 -19.74 0.47
CA SER A 244 9.06 -20.88 -0.41
C SER A 244 8.07 -21.00 -1.57
N LYS A 245 6.79 -20.69 -1.35
CA LYS A 245 5.78 -20.67 -2.41
C LYS A 245 6.02 -19.51 -3.38
N LEU A 246 6.42 -18.33 -2.88
CA LEU A 246 6.79 -17.21 -3.72
C LEU A 246 7.94 -17.58 -4.65
N GLU A 247 9.00 -18.18 -4.09
CA GLU A 247 10.16 -18.63 -4.88
C GLU A 247 9.74 -19.64 -5.96
N ASN A 248 9.01 -20.68 -5.57
CA ASN A 248 8.52 -21.68 -6.51
C ASN A 248 7.63 -21.09 -7.61
N GLN A 249 6.75 -20.15 -7.27
CA GLN A 249 5.90 -19.49 -8.26
C GLN A 249 6.72 -18.63 -9.21
N THR A 250 7.70 -17.90 -8.72
CA THR A 250 8.59 -17.07 -9.53
C THR A 250 9.41 -17.95 -10.50
N VAL A 251 9.96 -19.06 -10.00
CA VAL A 251 10.70 -20.03 -10.84
C VAL A 251 9.80 -20.57 -11.96
N ARG A 252 8.54 -20.91 -11.67
CA ARG A 252 7.60 -21.40 -12.70
C ARG A 252 7.28 -20.35 -13.75
N MET A 253 7.19 -19.07 -13.37
CA MET A 253 6.99 -17.99 -14.33
C MET A 253 8.20 -17.83 -15.26
N VAL A 254 9.40 -17.85 -14.69
CA VAL A 254 10.67 -17.79 -15.47
C VAL A 254 10.79 -18.98 -16.41
N GLN A 255 10.55 -20.19 -15.91
CA GLN A 255 10.64 -21.42 -16.71
C GLN A 255 9.67 -21.41 -17.90
N ALA A 256 8.42 -20.95 -17.71
CA ALA A 256 7.46 -20.85 -18.81
C ALA A 256 7.95 -19.90 -19.92
N LEU A 257 8.63 -18.81 -19.57
CA LEU A 257 9.23 -17.89 -20.52
C LEU A 257 10.42 -18.53 -21.29
N GLU A 258 11.31 -19.22 -20.56
CA GLU A 258 12.49 -19.86 -21.12
C GLU A 258 12.11 -21.02 -22.04
N ASP A 259 11.20 -21.90 -21.63
CA ASP A 259 10.72 -23.03 -22.39
C ASP A 259 10.04 -22.62 -23.69
N ALA A 260 9.18 -21.60 -23.64
CA ALA A 260 8.54 -21.02 -24.81
C ALA A 260 9.58 -20.44 -25.77
N ALA A 261 10.54 -19.65 -25.29
CA ALA A 261 11.57 -19.04 -26.11
C ALA A 261 12.41 -20.16 -26.82
N ALA A 262 12.83 -21.18 -26.08
CA ALA A 262 13.58 -22.30 -26.63
C ALA A 262 12.78 -23.07 -27.67
N SER A 263 11.50 -23.33 -27.45
CA SER A 263 10.61 -24.09 -28.33
C SER A 263 10.43 -23.44 -29.71
N PHE A 264 10.48 -22.11 -29.76
CA PHE A 264 10.31 -21.35 -31.01
C PHE A 264 11.63 -20.79 -31.57
N GLY A 265 12.78 -21.15 -30.98
CA GLY A 265 14.11 -20.74 -31.44
C GLY A 265 14.42 -19.26 -31.15
N GLY A 266 13.69 -18.65 -30.23
CA GLY A 266 13.94 -17.29 -29.71
C GLY A 266 14.84 -17.30 -28.46
N ARG A 267 14.95 -16.14 -27.83
CA ARG A 267 15.68 -15.95 -26.58
C ARG A 267 14.83 -15.06 -25.66
N VAL A 268 14.97 -15.22 -24.35
CA VAL A 268 14.37 -14.32 -23.36
C VAL A 268 15.44 -13.86 -22.37
N ASP A 269 15.40 -12.57 -22.03
CA ASP A 269 16.11 -12.02 -20.89
C ASP A 269 15.08 -11.77 -19.80
N VAL A 270 15.28 -12.36 -18.62
CA VAL A 270 14.38 -12.23 -17.49
C VAL A 270 15.13 -11.57 -16.32
N ASP A 271 14.50 -10.57 -15.73
CA ASP A 271 14.94 -9.93 -14.49
C ASP A 271 13.88 -10.15 -13.41
N VAL A 272 14.33 -10.57 -12.23
CA VAL A 272 13.48 -10.80 -11.05
C VAL A 272 13.99 -9.98 -9.90
N VAL A 273 13.15 -9.06 -9.41
CA VAL A 273 13.50 -8.17 -8.30
C VAL A 273 12.56 -8.42 -7.13
N ARG A 274 13.10 -8.66 -5.94
CA ARG A 274 12.33 -8.64 -4.69
C ARG A 274 11.91 -7.20 -4.42
N ALA A 275 10.60 -6.93 -4.58
CA ALA A 275 10.06 -5.59 -4.34
C ALA A 275 10.01 -5.28 -2.84
N TYR A 276 9.52 -6.21 -2.03
CA TYR A 276 9.53 -6.14 -0.56
C TYR A 276 9.31 -7.53 0.04
N ASP A 277 9.67 -7.67 1.32
CA ASP A 277 9.42 -8.86 2.10
C ASP A 277 8.07 -8.82 2.80
N GLY A 278 7.47 -10.00 3.02
CA GLY A 278 6.26 -10.16 3.81
C GLY A 278 6.53 -10.11 5.31
N TYR A 279 5.46 -9.96 6.07
CA TYR A 279 5.52 -10.12 7.53
C TYR A 279 4.38 -11.01 8.02
N THR A 280 4.55 -11.56 9.21
CA THR A 280 3.51 -12.27 9.94
C THR A 280 3.64 -11.95 11.42
N LEU A 281 2.58 -11.39 11.99
CA LEU A 281 2.39 -11.12 13.41
C LEU A 281 1.34 -12.10 13.96
N THR A 282 1.36 -12.31 15.26
CA THR A 282 0.43 -13.17 15.98
C THR A 282 -0.25 -12.41 17.12
N GLU A 283 -1.27 -12.98 17.74
CA GLU A 283 -1.93 -12.40 18.93
C GLU A 283 -0.95 -12.18 20.10
N ALA A 284 0.16 -12.95 20.14
CA ALA A 284 1.17 -12.83 21.19
C ALA A 284 2.14 -11.65 20.95
N ASP A 285 2.16 -11.09 19.73
CA ASP A 285 3.01 -9.94 19.45
C ASP A 285 2.46 -8.69 20.15
N PRO A 286 3.32 -7.89 20.79
CA PRO A 286 2.89 -6.74 21.59
C PRO A 286 1.93 -5.80 20.87
N VAL A 287 2.24 -5.42 19.65
CA VAL A 287 1.40 -4.49 18.88
C VAL A 287 -0.01 -5.06 18.63
N VAL A 288 -0.12 -6.34 18.31
CA VAL A 288 -1.41 -7.00 18.04
C VAL A 288 -2.22 -7.13 19.33
N SER A 289 -1.61 -7.63 20.40
CA SER A 289 -2.25 -7.75 21.72
C SER A 289 -2.80 -6.42 22.22
N MET A 290 -2.03 -5.33 22.07
CA MET A 290 -2.42 -3.99 22.47
C MET A 290 -3.56 -3.45 21.60
N LEU A 291 -3.50 -3.59 20.28
CA LEU A 291 -4.60 -3.20 19.39
C LEU A 291 -5.89 -3.97 19.68
N MET A 292 -5.80 -5.29 19.94
CA MET A 292 -6.96 -6.08 20.33
C MET A 292 -7.59 -5.58 21.65
N SER A 293 -6.75 -5.25 22.63
CA SER A 293 -7.21 -4.65 23.89
C SER A 293 -7.88 -3.30 23.67
N SER A 294 -7.29 -2.45 22.81
CA SER A 294 -7.82 -1.12 22.47
C SER A 294 -9.18 -1.23 21.76
N CYS A 295 -9.33 -2.15 20.81
CA CYS A 295 -10.62 -2.42 20.17
C CYS A 295 -11.70 -2.78 21.21
N ARG A 296 -11.41 -3.74 22.10
CA ARG A 296 -12.37 -4.15 23.13
C ARG A 296 -12.72 -3.04 24.10
N SER A 297 -11.77 -2.16 24.43
CA SER A 297 -12.00 -1.04 25.36
C SER A 297 -13.01 -0.01 24.82
N VAL A 298 -13.14 0.08 23.48
CA VAL A 298 -14.14 0.95 22.83
C VAL A 298 -15.37 0.18 22.33
N GLY A 299 -15.53 -1.10 22.75
CA GLY A 299 -16.70 -1.92 22.43
C GLY A 299 -16.66 -2.57 21.06
N VAL A 300 -15.49 -2.64 20.41
CA VAL A 300 -15.28 -3.29 19.12
C VAL A 300 -14.60 -4.64 19.32
N GLU A 301 -15.15 -5.72 18.73
CA GLU A 301 -14.47 -7.02 18.74
C GLU A 301 -13.39 -7.04 17.65
N PRO A 302 -12.12 -7.28 17.99
CA PRO A 302 -11.05 -7.30 17.02
C PRO A 302 -11.13 -8.52 16.10
N VAL A 303 -10.80 -8.30 14.82
CA VAL A 303 -10.71 -9.36 13.79
C VAL A 303 -9.30 -9.35 13.21
N LEU A 304 -8.61 -10.49 13.26
CA LEU A 304 -7.28 -10.63 12.68
C LEU A 304 -7.37 -11.22 11.28
N LEU A 305 -6.87 -10.50 10.28
CA LEU A 305 -6.91 -10.94 8.87
C LEU A 305 -5.53 -10.87 8.22
N PRO A 306 -5.26 -11.76 7.26
CA PRO A 306 -4.13 -11.60 6.34
C PRO A 306 -4.50 -10.68 5.19
N SER A 307 -3.56 -9.89 4.70
CA SER A 307 -3.69 -9.13 3.45
C SER A 307 -3.24 -9.94 2.23
N GLY A 308 -3.80 -9.62 1.07
CA GLY A 308 -3.30 -10.05 -0.24
C GLY A 308 -2.34 -9.05 -0.88
N GLY A 309 -2.32 -7.81 -0.39
CA GLY A 309 -1.41 -6.72 -0.78
C GLY A 309 -0.32 -6.47 0.25
N GLY A 310 0.70 -5.73 -0.16
CA GLY A 310 1.68 -5.15 0.77
C GLY A 310 1.29 -3.72 1.11
N SER A 311 1.90 -3.18 2.12
CA SER A 311 1.79 -1.79 2.57
C SER A 311 3.11 -1.34 3.19
N ASP A 312 3.22 -0.09 3.60
CA ASP A 312 4.40 0.40 4.31
C ASP A 312 4.73 -0.39 5.57
N ALA A 313 3.73 -1.06 6.19
CA ALA A 313 3.95 -1.98 7.29
C ALA A 313 4.93 -3.11 6.94
N ASN A 314 5.02 -3.54 5.66
CA ASN A 314 6.01 -4.51 5.21
C ASN A 314 7.44 -4.00 5.44
N ILE A 315 7.67 -2.72 5.11
CA ILE A 315 9.00 -2.10 5.24
C ILE A 315 9.35 -1.89 6.71
N TYR A 316 8.41 -1.37 7.52
CA TYR A 316 8.64 -1.19 8.96
C TYR A 316 8.98 -2.51 9.66
N ASN A 317 8.20 -3.57 9.40
CA ASN A 317 8.45 -4.88 9.99
C ASN A 317 9.79 -5.48 9.53
N ALA A 318 10.13 -5.37 8.25
CA ALA A 318 11.43 -5.83 7.73
C ALA A 318 12.62 -5.11 8.38
N LEU A 319 12.42 -3.87 8.82
CA LEU A 319 13.44 -3.04 9.47
C LEU A 319 13.38 -3.04 11.00
N GLY A 320 12.57 -3.94 11.59
CA GLY A 320 12.55 -4.23 13.03
C GLY A 320 11.66 -3.32 13.86
N VAL A 321 10.69 -2.65 13.25
CA VAL A 321 9.60 -1.94 13.92
C VAL A 321 8.31 -2.75 13.73
N GLN A 322 7.75 -3.32 14.79
CA GLN A 322 6.49 -4.08 14.70
C GLN A 322 5.32 -3.15 14.38
N VAL A 323 4.78 -3.25 13.19
CA VAL A 323 3.63 -2.44 12.74
C VAL A 323 2.54 -3.37 12.21
N ALA A 324 1.33 -3.20 12.73
CA ALA A 324 0.13 -3.81 12.17
C ALA A 324 -0.72 -2.72 11.49
N ASN A 325 -1.42 -3.07 10.39
CA ASN A 325 -2.39 -2.17 9.79
C ASN A 325 -3.73 -2.29 10.52
N LEU A 326 -4.27 -1.15 10.94
CA LEU A 326 -5.63 -1.02 11.47
C LEU A 326 -6.54 -0.46 10.37
N SER A 327 -7.67 -1.11 10.16
CA SER A 327 -8.63 -0.70 9.14
C SER A 327 -9.39 0.57 9.53
N THR A 328 -9.44 1.54 8.61
CA THR A 328 -10.14 2.83 8.78
C THR A 328 -11.63 2.76 8.44
N GLY A 329 -12.06 1.71 7.76
CA GLY A 329 -13.42 1.59 7.26
C GLY A 329 -13.60 1.88 5.78
N MET A 330 -12.55 2.24 5.04
CA MET A 330 -12.63 2.45 3.60
C MET A 330 -13.08 1.19 2.87
N ARG A 331 -13.83 1.39 1.79
CA ARG A 331 -14.40 0.31 0.98
C ARG A 331 -14.10 0.55 -0.49
N LYS A 332 -13.83 -0.53 -1.20
CA LYS A 332 -13.53 -0.54 -2.65
C LYS A 332 -12.41 0.43 -3.02
N PRO A 333 -11.26 0.46 -2.30
CA PRO A 333 -10.13 1.30 -2.67
C PRO A 333 -9.73 1.03 -4.13
N HIS A 334 -9.06 1.98 -4.77
CA HIS A 334 -8.62 1.92 -6.16
C HIS A 334 -9.75 1.84 -7.20
N THR A 335 -11.00 2.11 -6.81
CA THR A 335 -12.15 2.14 -7.74
C THR A 335 -12.94 3.44 -7.61
N ARG A 336 -13.74 3.76 -8.65
CA ARG A 336 -14.65 4.91 -8.60
C ARG A 336 -15.86 4.70 -7.67
N GLU A 337 -16.01 3.51 -7.12
CA GLU A 337 -17.03 3.16 -6.13
C GLU A 337 -16.49 3.26 -4.70
N GLU A 338 -15.28 3.78 -4.54
CA GLU A 338 -14.64 3.98 -3.25
C GLU A 338 -15.50 4.85 -2.34
N HIS A 339 -15.66 4.45 -1.10
CA HIS A 339 -16.44 5.17 -0.09
C HIS A 339 -16.00 4.82 1.32
N ILE A 340 -16.36 5.67 2.28
CA ILE A 340 -16.09 5.45 3.70
C ILE A 340 -17.21 6.03 4.56
N ALA A 341 -17.61 5.31 5.62
CA ALA A 341 -18.55 5.83 6.60
C ALA A 341 -17.83 6.73 7.61
N VAL A 342 -18.42 7.87 7.94
CA VAL A 342 -17.87 8.78 8.94
C VAL A 342 -17.77 8.11 10.30
N ALA A 343 -18.77 7.31 10.67
CA ALA A 343 -18.77 6.53 11.90
C ALA A 343 -17.62 5.53 11.98
N ASP A 344 -17.16 4.96 10.83
CA ASP A 344 -16.02 4.06 10.79
C ASP A 344 -14.72 4.82 11.10
N MET A 345 -14.52 6.02 10.53
CA MET A 345 -13.37 6.86 10.86
C MET A 345 -13.36 7.28 12.35
N VAL A 346 -14.52 7.61 12.91
CA VAL A 346 -14.66 7.92 14.34
C VAL A 346 -14.22 6.72 15.18
N THR A 347 -14.77 5.55 14.90
CA THR A 347 -14.44 4.31 15.63
C THR A 347 -12.95 3.96 15.52
N CYS A 348 -12.37 4.10 14.32
CA CYS A 348 -10.92 3.89 14.11
C CYS A 348 -10.09 4.88 14.95
N THR A 349 -10.51 6.15 15.00
CA THR A 349 -9.85 7.17 15.83
C THR A 349 -9.95 6.84 17.32
N GLU A 350 -11.10 6.37 17.80
CA GLU A 350 -11.28 5.93 19.21
C GLU A 350 -10.35 4.75 19.54
N ILE A 351 -10.23 3.77 18.65
CA ILE A 351 -9.27 2.66 18.81
C ILE A 351 -7.84 3.19 18.88
N GLY A 352 -7.47 4.11 17.98
CA GLY A 352 -6.15 4.72 17.94
C GLY A 352 -5.83 5.50 19.22
N VAL A 353 -6.77 6.29 19.76
CA VAL A 353 -6.61 6.99 21.04
C VAL A 353 -6.44 5.99 22.18
N ALA A 354 -7.27 4.94 22.24
CA ALA A 354 -7.16 3.90 23.27
C ALA A 354 -5.82 3.17 23.19
N PHE A 355 -5.32 2.89 21.99
CA PHE A 355 -4.01 2.29 21.76
C PHE A 355 -2.88 3.15 22.31
N VAL A 356 -2.84 4.43 21.96
CA VAL A 356 -1.80 5.37 22.39
C VAL A 356 -1.87 5.61 23.89
N CYS A 357 -3.04 5.90 24.44
CA CYS A 357 -3.21 6.16 25.89
C CYS A 357 -2.96 4.91 26.74
N GLY A 358 -3.24 3.70 26.22
CA GLY A 358 -2.95 2.44 26.90
C GLY A 358 -1.45 2.11 27.00
N LEU A 359 -0.59 2.85 26.29
CA LEU A 359 0.87 2.75 26.30
C LEU A 359 1.55 3.78 27.19
N ALA A 360 0.79 4.74 27.72
CA ALA A 360 1.31 5.70 28.69
C ALA A 360 1.71 4.99 29.97
N PRO A 361 2.82 5.40 30.63
CA PRO A 361 3.30 4.80 31.87
C PRO A 361 2.36 5.04 33.06
#